data_ff93917401005d62d0a55de63c93d8bc
#
_entry.id   ff93917401005d62d0a55de63c93d8bc
#
_cell.length_a   1.000
_cell.length_b   1.000
_cell.length_c   1.000
_cell.angle_alpha   90.00
_cell.angle_beta   90.00
_cell.angle_gamma   90.00
#
_symmetry.space_group_name_H-M   'P 1'
#
loop_
_entity.id
_entity.type
_entity.pdbx_description
1 polymer ?
#
loop_
_entity_poly.entity_id
_entity_poly.type
_entity_poly.pdbx_seq_one_letter_code
_entity_poly.pdbx_strand_id
1 'polypeptide(L)'
;MDKLSVNHLCGYGLEVPDLKVASDFYTAFGLRASIAEDRLLMQTAHEGPSELIAIQGLEKRLHHLSFGIHASDMPKFEEHLKKIGSPTTASPQKGLREGLWFQDPWGTWINLTPTTVIQDPFKNLKVPRVDRHLWRELPKEIKPNRLGHMLMFTQDWEKVEAYYCLALGLKVSDRAAGKVSFMAGGSGVRDHHCFGLINSTHRGFQHSSFQVNSVDEIGLGAMQMQKAGFTDGFGIGRHALASNLFYYTRDPWGSWIEYYADMDKISDSWQAKDWNELPYVWPQWAPEFWGKEMNANHERK
;
A
#
# COMPACT_ATOMS: atom_id res chain seq x y z
N MET A 1 26.70 -11.68 5.75
CA MET A 1 25.38 -12.08 6.29
C MET A 1 24.38 -11.10 5.70
N ASP A 2 23.40 -11.61 5.00
CA ASP A 2 22.33 -10.76 4.47
C ASP A 2 21.59 -10.12 5.63
N LYS A 3 21.38 -8.80 5.55
CA LYS A 3 20.72 -8.03 6.59
C LYS A 3 19.25 -8.49 6.64
N LEU A 4 18.76 -8.85 7.83
CA LEU A 4 17.36 -9.24 8.04
C LEU A 4 16.42 -8.14 7.54
N SER A 5 15.51 -8.47 6.64
CA SER A 5 14.57 -7.52 6.04
C SER A 5 13.28 -8.22 5.62
N VAL A 6 12.14 -7.55 5.79
CA VAL A 6 10.90 -7.96 5.13
C VAL A 6 11.03 -7.80 3.62
N ASN A 7 10.27 -8.57 2.85
CA ASN A 7 10.35 -8.55 1.39
C ASN A 7 9.49 -7.43 0.80
N HIS A 8 8.23 -7.33 1.23
CA HIS A 8 7.25 -6.37 0.72
C HIS A 8 6.07 -6.27 1.68
N LEU A 9 5.21 -5.26 1.49
CA LEU A 9 3.90 -5.20 2.11
C LEU A 9 2.98 -6.18 1.37
N CYS A 10 2.47 -7.20 2.05
CA CYS A 10 1.64 -8.24 1.45
C CYS A 10 0.16 -8.15 1.86
N GLY A 11 -0.18 -7.24 2.76
CA GLY A 11 -1.57 -7.00 3.13
C GLY A 11 -1.72 -6.04 4.30
N TYR A 12 -2.97 -5.70 4.57
CA TYR A 12 -3.36 -4.88 5.71
C TYR A 12 -4.80 -5.19 6.14
N GLY A 13 -5.14 -4.81 7.37
CA GLY A 13 -6.49 -4.89 7.90
C GLY A 13 -7.07 -3.53 8.21
N LEU A 14 -8.35 -3.36 7.94
CA LEU A 14 -9.13 -2.19 8.33
C LEU A 14 -10.30 -2.63 9.21
N GLU A 15 -10.54 -1.92 10.30
CA GLU A 15 -11.86 -1.92 10.89
C GLU A 15 -12.75 -0.96 10.10
N VAL A 16 -14.01 -1.32 9.87
CA VAL A 16 -14.98 -0.50 9.14
C VAL A 16 -16.37 -0.62 9.78
N PRO A 17 -17.18 0.45 9.76
CA PRO A 17 -18.52 0.43 10.35
C PRO A 17 -19.51 -0.50 9.64
N ASP A 18 -19.31 -0.76 8.34
CA ASP A 18 -20.23 -1.53 7.51
C ASP A 18 -19.48 -2.35 6.46
N LEU A 19 -19.50 -3.67 6.63
CA LEU A 19 -18.85 -4.61 5.73
C LEU A 19 -19.50 -4.67 4.34
N LYS A 20 -20.81 -4.37 4.25
CA LYS A 20 -21.47 -4.32 2.94
C LYS A 20 -21.02 -3.11 2.13
N VAL A 21 -20.97 -1.96 2.75
CA VAL A 21 -20.45 -0.72 2.14
C VAL A 21 -18.98 -0.93 1.70
N ALA A 22 -18.17 -1.60 2.52
CA ALA A 22 -16.80 -1.97 2.16
C ALA A 22 -16.79 -2.91 0.95
N SER A 23 -17.61 -3.94 0.95
CA SER A 23 -17.71 -4.90 -0.16
C SER A 23 -18.09 -4.20 -1.46
N ASP A 24 -19.10 -3.34 -1.45
CA ASP A 24 -19.57 -2.63 -2.63
C ASP A 24 -18.47 -1.72 -3.20
N PHE A 25 -17.77 -0.98 -2.35
CA PHE A 25 -16.70 -0.08 -2.75
C PHE A 25 -15.48 -0.82 -3.32
N TYR A 26 -14.92 -1.77 -2.56
CA TYR A 26 -13.71 -2.47 -2.98
C TYR A 26 -13.94 -3.43 -4.15
N THR A 27 -15.16 -3.97 -4.30
CA THR A 27 -15.53 -4.73 -5.49
C THR A 27 -15.64 -3.81 -6.71
N ALA A 28 -16.22 -2.63 -6.57
CA ALA A 28 -16.22 -1.62 -7.64
C ALA A 28 -14.79 -1.22 -8.04
N PHE A 29 -13.86 -1.18 -7.08
CA PHE A 29 -12.44 -0.96 -7.35
C PHE A 29 -11.75 -2.13 -8.08
N GLY A 30 -12.40 -3.28 -8.19
CA GLY A 30 -11.93 -4.46 -8.92
C GLY A 30 -11.27 -5.52 -8.06
N LEU A 31 -11.40 -5.43 -6.74
CA LEU A 31 -10.99 -6.51 -5.84
C LEU A 31 -12.07 -7.59 -5.76
N ARG A 32 -11.66 -8.84 -5.63
CA ARG A 32 -12.57 -9.97 -5.43
C ARG A 32 -12.92 -10.09 -3.95
N ALA A 33 -14.20 -9.96 -3.64
CA ALA A 33 -14.72 -10.08 -2.29
C ALA A 33 -15.08 -11.53 -1.94
N SER A 34 -14.77 -11.95 -0.73
CA SER A 34 -15.32 -13.15 -0.10
C SER A 34 -15.58 -12.87 1.39
N ILE A 35 -16.67 -13.42 1.92
CA ILE A 35 -17.03 -13.25 3.32
C ILE A 35 -16.58 -14.50 4.09
N ALA A 36 -15.87 -14.29 5.18
CA ALA A 36 -15.44 -15.34 6.10
C ALA A 36 -15.80 -14.95 7.54
N GLU A 37 -16.80 -15.62 8.10
CA GLU A 37 -17.30 -15.34 9.45
C GLU A 37 -17.75 -13.88 9.61
N ASP A 38 -16.97 -13.08 10.35
CA ASP A 38 -17.25 -11.68 10.74
C ASP A 38 -16.42 -10.65 9.95
N ARG A 39 -15.85 -11.06 8.82
CA ARG A 39 -14.93 -10.22 8.04
C ARG A 39 -15.08 -10.38 6.55
N LEU A 40 -14.62 -9.37 5.83
CA LEU A 40 -14.55 -9.36 4.38
C LEU A 40 -13.10 -9.53 3.95
N LEU A 41 -12.86 -10.51 3.11
CA LEU A 41 -11.57 -10.80 2.51
C LEU A 41 -11.55 -10.26 1.08
N MET A 42 -10.58 -9.42 0.74
CA MET A 42 -10.46 -8.77 -0.56
C MET A 42 -9.15 -9.15 -1.22
N GLN A 43 -9.25 -9.65 -2.45
CA GLN A 43 -8.13 -10.13 -3.25
C GLN A 43 -8.00 -9.37 -4.56
N THR A 44 -6.76 -9.15 -4.99
CA THR A 44 -6.43 -8.70 -6.36
C THR A 44 -6.64 -9.80 -7.39
N ALA A 45 -6.28 -9.54 -8.65
CA ALA A 45 -6.28 -10.56 -9.71
C ALA A 45 -5.23 -11.65 -9.47
N HIS A 46 -4.21 -11.37 -8.66
CA HIS A 46 -3.19 -12.36 -8.30
C HIS A 46 -3.78 -13.45 -7.42
N GLU A 47 -3.44 -14.71 -7.71
CA GLU A 47 -3.80 -15.84 -6.85
C GLU A 47 -2.90 -15.85 -5.61
N GLY A 48 -3.51 -15.76 -4.45
CA GLY A 48 -2.79 -15.71 -3.17
C GLY A 48 -3.70 -15.35 -2.01
N PRO A 49 -3.14 -15.12 -0.82
CA PRO A 49 -3.89 -14.62 0.33
C PRO A 49 -4.46 -13.22 0.06
N SER A 50 -5.61 -12.91 0.69
CA SER A 50 -6.27 -11.60 0.56
C SER A 50 -5.36 -10.46 1.02
N GLU A 51 -5.19 -9.42 0.20
CA GLU A 51 -4.35 -8.27 0.53
C GLU A 51 -5.03 -7.28 1.48
N LEU A 52 -6.36 -7.23 1.47
CA LEU A 52 -7.14 -6.43 2.41
C LEU A 52 -8.10 -7.32 3.19
N ILE A 53 -8.12 -7.15 4.50
CA ILE A 53 -9.10 -7.75 5.41
C ILE A 53 -9.89 -6.62 6.05
N ALA A 54 -11.20 -6.52 5.76
CA ALA A 54 -12.07 -5.60 6.47
C ALA A 54 -12.80 -6.33 7.60
N ILE A 55 -12.75 -5.76 8.79
CA ILE A 55 -13.30 -6.28 10.03
C ILE A 55 -14.39 -5.32 10.51
N GLN A 56 -15.50 -5.85 11.02
CA GLN A 56 -16.56 -5.03 11.58
C GLN A 56 -16.05 -4.26 12.80
N GLY A 57 -16.22 -2.94 12.81
CA GLY A 57 -15.85 -2.05 13.91
C GLY A 57 -16.86 -0.91 14.09
N LEU A 58 -16.61 -0.01 15.03
CA LEU A 58 -17.46 1.16 15.25
C LEU A 58 -17.13 2.31 14.29
N GLU A 59 -15.89 2.41 13.89
CA GLU A 59 -15.35 3.44 13.00
C GLU A 59 -14.29 2.85 12.10
N LYS A 60 -13.93 3.56 11.03
CA LYS A 60 -12.84 3.14 10.18
C LYS A 60 -11.50 3.47 10.83
N ARG A 61 -10.65 2.43 10.96
CA ARG A 61 -9.27 2.59 11.41
C ARG A 61 -8.37 1.47 10.87
N LEU A 62 -7.08 1.74 10.84
CA LEU A 62 -6.08 0.72 10.54
C LEU A 62 -6.06 -0.31 11.69
N HIS A 63 -6.31 -1.58 11.35
CA HIS A 63 -6.22 -2.68 12.31
C HIS A 63 -4.80 -3.25 12.35
N HIS A 64 -4.24 -3.61 11.22
CA HIS A 64 -2.89 -4.19 11.15
C HIS A 64 -2.23 -4.00 9.78
N LEU A 65 -0.90 -4.21 9.78
CA LEU A 65 -0.06 -4.32 8.60
C LEU A 65 0.51 -5.73 8.50
N SER A 66 0.56 -6.31 7.30
CA SER A 66 1.19 -7.60 7.05
C SER A 66 2.35 -7.45 6.08
N PHE A 67 3.53 -7.86 6.50
CA PHE A 67 4.73 -7.86 5.66
C PHE A 67 5.17 -9.30 5.37
N GLY A 68 5.59 -9.53 4.14
CA GLY A 68 6.10 -10.81 3.69
C GLY A 68 7.56 -11.01 4.12
N ILE A 69 7.88 -12.22 4.56
CA ILE A 69 9.24 -12.65 4.90
C ILE A 69 9.53 -14.02 4.29
N HIS A 70 10.79 -14.39 4.17
CA HIS A 70 11.14 -15.77 3.89
C HIS A 70 10.83 -16.65 5.10
N ALA A 71 10.26 -17.83 4.88
CA ALA A 71 9.92 -18.76 5.97
C ALA A 71 11.13 -19.10 6.86
N SER A 72 12.32 -19.21 6.25
CA SER A 72 13.59 -19.46 6.97
C SER A 72 14.03 -18.32 7.89
N ASP A 73 13.47 -17.13 7.73
CA ASP A 73 13.83 -15.97 8.53
C ASP A 73 12.91 -15.76 9.73
N MET A 74 11.82 -16.51 9.84
CA MET A 74 10.89 -16.41 10.98
C MET A 74 11.60 -16.50 12.34
N PRO A 75 12.45 -17.51 12.64
CA PRO A 75 13.12 -17.58 13.93
C PRO A 75 14.06 -16.39 14.19
N LYS A 76 14.71 -15.90 13.14
CA LYS A 76 15.59 -14.73 13.23
C LYS A 76 14.82 -13.45 13.55
N PHE A 77 13.65 -13.26 12.92
CA PHE A 77 12.78 -12.13 13.24
C PHE A 77 12.24 -12.21 14.65
N GLU A 78 11.84 -13.38 15.13
CA GLU A 78 11.35 -13.56 16.48
C GLU A 78 12.41 -13.20 17.52
N GLU A 79 13.65 -13.69 17.34
CA GLU A 79 14.78 -13.34 18.20
C GLU A 79 15.10 -11.84 18.14
N HIS A 80 15.13 -11.27 16.92
CA HIS A 80 15.40 -9.86 16.69
C HIS A 80 14.37 -8.96 17.36
N LEU A 81 13.09 -9.23 17.16
CA LEU A 81 11.98 -8.47 17.76
C LEU A 81 12.03 -8.53 19.29
N LYS A 82 12.28 -9.71 19.87
CA LYS A 82 12.49 -9.84 21.31
C LYS A 82 13.65 -8.99 21.81
N LYS A 83 14.78 -8.99 21.08
CA LYS A 83 15.98 -8.21 21.44
C LYS A 83 15.74 -6.70 21.42
N ILE A 84 14.92 -6.20 20.53
CA ILE A 84 14.60 -4.75 20.43
C ILE A 84 13.44 -4.33 21.32
N GLY A 85 12.90 -5.23 22.16
CA GLY A 85 11.82 -4.92 23.09
C GLY A 85 10.41 -4.95 22.48
N SER A 86 10.24 -5.58 21.32
CA SER A 86 8.94 -5.78 20.65
C SER A 86 8.65 -7.28 20.50
N PRO A 87 8.49 -8.04 21.60
CA PRO A 87 8.32 -9.48 21.52
C PRO A 87 7.06 -9.87 20.76
N THR A 88 7.12 -11.02 20.12
CA THR A 88 5.96 -11.59 19.44
C THR A 88 4.89 -12.05 20.43
N THR A 89 3.64 -11.99 19.97
CA THR A 89 2.46 -12.39 20.72
C THR A 89 1.56 -13.29 19.89
N ALA A 90 0.47 -13.77 20.46
CA ALA A 90 -0.61 -14.38 19.68
C ALA A 90 -1.23 -13.37 18.71
N SER A 91 -1.84 -13.87 17.63
CA SER A 91 -2.67 -13.05 16.74
C SER A 91 -3.74 -12.29 17.53
N PRO A 92 -3.98 -11.00 17.25
CA PRO A 92 -4.99 -10.22 17.96
C PRO A 92 -6.41 -10.75 17.76
N GLN A 93 -6.64 -11.52 16.71
CA GLN A 93 -7.95 -12.09 16.40
C GLN A 93 -7.78 -13.42 15.64
N LYS A 94 -8.65 -14.39 15.94
CA LYS A 94 -8.72 -15.67 15.23
C LYS A 94 -9.05 -15.44 13.75
N GLY A 95 -8.45 -16.24 12.86
CA GLY A 95 -8.71 -16.20 11.40
C GLY A 95 -7.99 -15.08 10.65
N LEU A 96 -7.10 -14.33 11.30
CA LEU A 96 -6.12 -13.49 10.62
C LEU A 96 -4.97 -14.32 10.06
N ARG A 97 -4.09 -13.68 9.29
CA ARG A 97 -2.93 -14.37 8.68
C ARG A 97 -2.06 -15.05 9.72
N GLU A 98 -1.56 -16.22 9.38
CA GLU A 98 -0.52 -16.89 10.14
C GLU A 98 0.79 -16.10 10.10
N GLY A 99 1.67 -16.36 11.09
CA GLY A 99 2.97 -15.73 11.17
C GLY A 99 3.26 -15.14 12.55
N LEU A 100 4.29 -14.29 12.62
CA LEU A 100 4.65 -13.59 13.83
C LEU A 100 3.80 -12.33 13.97
N TRP A 101 3.23 -12.14 15.15
CA TRP A 101 2.45 -10.95 15.49
C TRP A 101 3.11 -10.18 16.62
N PHE A 102 3.14 -8.87 16.50
CA PHE A 102 3.61 -7.96 17.55
C PHE A 102 2.97 -6.59 17.39
N GLN A 103 3.14 -5.72 18.37
CA GLN A 103 2.74 -4.32 18.24
C GLN A 103 3.98 -3.43 18.12
N ASP A 104 3.86 -2.39 17.29
CA ASP A 104 4.82 -1.31 17.33
C ASP A 104 4.66 -0.49 18.62
N PRO A 105 5.61 0.39 19.01
CA PRO A 105 5.52 1.19 20.23
C PRO A 105 4.30 2.10 20.31
N TRP A 106 3.59 2.30 19.22
CA TRP A 106 2.39 3.14 19.13
C TRP A 106 1.09 2.35 19.01
N GLY A 107 1.16 1.03 19.16
CA GLY A 107 0.01 0.14 19.23
C GLY A 107 -0.51 -0.38 17.88
N THR A 108 0.19 -0.13 16.77
CA THR A 108 -0.18 -0.74 15.48
C THR A 108 0.21 -2.22 15.47
N TRP A 109 -0.75 -3.08 15.17
CA TRP A 109 -0.47 -4.50 14.97
C TRP A 109 0.32 -4.73 13.69
N ILE A 110 1.38 -5.51 13.79
CA ILE A 110 2.24 -5.92 12.69
C ILE A 110 2.25 -7.44 12.61
N ASN A 111 2.05 -7.96 11.42
CA ASN A 111 2.18 -9.37 11.09
C ASN A 111 3.37 -9.60 10.15
N LEU A 112 4.22 -10.55 10.47
CA LEU A 112 5.24 -11.06 9.55
C LEU A 112 4.82 -12.44 9.11
N THR A 113 4.51 -12.60 7.83
CA THR A 113 3.97 -13.85 7.29
C THR A 113 4.90 -14.42 6.21
N PRO A 114 5.12 -15.75 6.20
CA PRO A 114 5.87 -16.36 5.11
C PRO A 114 5.19 -16.13 3.78
N THR A 115 5.89 -15.54 2.84
CA THR A 115 5.41 -15.35 1.47
C THR A 115 6.51 -15.63 0.46
N THR A 116 6.12 -16.05 -0.73
CA THR A 116 6.98 -15.96 -1.90
C THR A 116 7.01 -14.52 -2.39
N VAL A 117 8.17 -14.04 -2.80
CA VAL A 117 8.28 -12.71 -3.41
C VAL A 117 7.40 -12.68 -4.66
N ILE A 118 6.47 -11.75 -4.71
CA ILE A 118 5.68 -11.53 -5.92
C ILE A 118 6.63 -10.99 -6.99
N GLN A 119 6.90 -11.80 -8.00
CA GLN A 119 7.70 -11.33 -9.12
C GLN A 119 6.93 -10.23 -9.85
N ASP A 120 7.65 -9.15 -10.13
CA ASP A 120 7.11 -8.03 -10.87
C ASP A 120 6.60 -8.47 -12.25
N PRO A 121 5.36 -8.15 -12.61
CA PRO A 121 4.82 -8.41 -13.93
C PRO A 121 5.46 -7.57 -15.05
N PHE A 122 6.61 -6.93 -14.81
CA PHE A 122 7.36 -6.12 -15.78
C PHE A 122 7.61 -6.77 -17.14
N LYS A 123 7.48 -8.08 -17.23
CA LYS A 123 7.62 -8.82 -18.50
C LYS A 123 6.58 -8.45 -19.55
N ASN A 124 5.58 -7.63 -19.21
CA ASN A 124 4.45 -7.33 -20.08
C ASN A 124 4.28 -5.85 -20.47
N LEU A 125 5.33 -5.02 -20.35
CA LEU A 125 5.29 -3.69 -20.98
C LEU A 125 5.03 -3.86 -22.48
N LYS A 126 3.81 -3.55 -22.89
CA LYS A 126 3.40 -3.63 -24.30
C LYS A 126 4.07 -2.50 -25.08
N VAL A 127 5.12 -2.83 -25.80
CA VAL A 127 5.76 -1.88 -26.74
C VAL A 127 4.72 -1.46 -27.80
N PRO A 128 4.73 -0.21 -28.29
CA PRO A 128 3.92 0.20 -29.42
C PRO A 128 4.11 -0.75 -30.60
N ARG A 129 3.02 -1.24 -31.19
CA ARG A 129 3.02 -2.16 -32.31
C ARG A 129 2.37 -1.50 -33.54
N VAL A 130 2.90 -1.81 -34.70
CA VAL A 130 2.28 -1.44 -35.98
C VAL A 130 0.99 -2.25 -36.17
N ASP A 131 0.02 -1.68 -36.83
CA ASP A 131 -1.27 -2.31 -37.17
C ASP A 131 -2.08 -2.83 -35.98
N ARG A 132 -2.01 -2.10 -34.87
CA ARG A 132 -2.66 -2.45 -33.60
C ARG A 132 -3.96 -1.70 -33.41
N HIS A 133 -4.97 -2.42 -32.98
CA HIS A 133 -6.23 -1.85 -32.48
C HIS A 133 -6.27 -1.96 -30.94
N LEU A 134 -5.63 -1.02 -30.24
CA LEU A 134 -5.47 -1.05 -28.78
C LEU A 134 -6.79 -1.27 -28.05
N TRP A 135 -7.87 -0.62 -28.47
CA TRP A 135 -9.19 -0.73 -27.83
C TRP A 135 -9.74 -2.17 -27.74
N ARG A 136 -9.30 -3.08 -28.63
CA ARG A 136 -9.66 -4.50 -28.60
C ARG A 136 -8.90 -5.30 -27.55
N GLU A 137 -7.78 -4.77 -27.10
CA GLU A 137 -6.88 -5.40 -26.16
C GLU A 137 -7.08 -4.89 -24.72
N LEU A 138 -7.79 -3.78 -24.56
CA LEU A 138 -8.07 -3.21 -23.25
C LEU A 138 -9.10 -4.07 -22.50
N PRO A 139 -8.90 -4.29 -21.20
CA PRO A 139 -9.83 -5.07 -20.38
C PRO A 139 -11.17 -4.31 -20.25
N LYS A 140 -12.27 -5.06 -20.14
CA LYS A 140 -13.61 -4.50 -19.88
C LYS A 140 -13.80 -4.09 -18.43
N GLU A 141 -13.12 -4.78 -17.52
CA GLU A 141 -13.08 -4.53 -16.08
C GLU A 141 -11.64 -4.43 -15.64
N ILE A 142 -11.35 -3.46 -14.80
CA ILE A 142 -10.04 -3.33 -14.16
C ILE A 142 -10.03 -4.16 -12.91
N LYS A 143 -9.01 -5.02 -12.84
CA LYS A 143 -8.69 -5.87 -11.69
C LYS A 143 -7.23 -5.65 -11.35
N PRO A 144 -6.93 -4.95 -10.25
CA PRO A 144 -5.56 -4.70 -9.86
C PRO A 144 -4.76 -6.00 -9.72
N ASN A 145 -3.48 -5.94 -10.08
CA ASN A 145 -2.59 -7.11 -10.07
C ASN A 145 -2.13 -7.48 -8.66
N ARG A 146 -1.81 -6.48 -7.84
CA ARG A 146 -1.29 -6.66 -6.47
C ARG A 146 -1.42 -5.37 -5.66
N LEU A 147 -1.36 -5.50 -4.34
CA LEU A 147 -1.05 -4.39 -3.44
C LEU A 147 0.42 -3.98 -3.65
N GLY A 148 0.65 -2.73 -3.98
CA GLY A 148 1.99 -2.18 -4.20
C GLY A 148 2.55 -1.53 -2.97
N HIS A 149 1.81 -0.56 -2.41
CA HIS A 149 2.25 0.17 -1.23
C HIS A 149 1.08 0.67 -0.38
N MET A 150 1.43 1.14 0.79
CA MET A 150 0.51 1.83 1.69
C MET A 150 1.25 2.95 2.41
N LEU A 151 0.56 4.06 2.63
CA LEU A 151 1.04 5.15 3.47
C LEU A 151 0.15 5.32 4.71
N MET A 152 0.77 5.70 5.80
CA MET A 152 0.07 6.07 7.02
C MET A 152 0.50 7.44 7.53
N PHE A 153 -0.42 8.13 8.16
CA PHE A 153 -0.12 9.33 8.95
C PHE A 153 0.55 8.93 10.26
N THR A 154 1.49 9.72 10.71
CA THR A 154 2.12 9.53 11.99
C THR A 154 2.64 10.84 12.56
N GLN A 155 2.62 10.94 13.88
CA GLN A 155 3.37 11.93 14.64
C GLN A 155 4.80 11.43 14.83
N ASP A 156 5.73 12.32 15.13
CA ASP A 156 7.14 11.94 15.35
C ASP A 156 7.71 11.01 14.26
N TRP A 157 7.43 11.33 13.02
CA TRP A 157 7.68 10.46 11.86
C TRP A 157 9.12 9.90 11.81
N GLU A 158 10.11 10.66 12.26
CA GLU A 158 11.52 10.24 12.30
C GLU A 158 11.74 9.05 13.26
N LYS A 159 11.09 9.08 14.42
CA LYS A 159 11.15 7.96 15.38
C LYS A 159 10.44 6.72 14.83
N VAL A 160 9.30 6.94 14.18
CA VAL A 160 8.53 5.86 13.57
C VAL A 160 9.31 5.23 12.42
N GLU A 161 9.90 6.04 11.54
CA GLU A 161 10.79 5.58 10.47
C GLU A 161 11.95 4.75 11.02
N ALA A 162 12.68 5.29 12.01
CA ALA A 162 13.80 4.60 12.61
C ALA A 162 13.40 3.24 13.21
N TYR A 163 12.23 3.17 13.85
CA TYR A 163 11.69 1.94 14.38
C TYR A 163 11.38 0.91 13.28
N TYR A 164 10.67 1.32 12.22
CA TYR A 164 10.33 0.40 11.12
C TYR A 164 11.57 -0.07 10.36
N CYS A 165 12.57 0.80 10.19
CA CYS A 165 13.88 0.42 9.64
C CYS A 165 14.61 -0.59 10.55
N LEU A 166 14.54 -0.41 11.87
CA LEU A 166 15.13 -1.32 12.83
C LEU A 166 14.38 -2.65 12.91
N ALA A 167 13.07 -2.61 13.13
CA ALA A 167 12.25 -3.80 13.41
C ALA A 167 12.03 -4.68 12.18
N LEU A 168 11.84 -4.07 11.00
CA LEU A 168 11.47 -4.76 9.77
C LEU A 168 12.62 -4.84 8.76
N GLY A 169 13.73 -4.15 8.99
CA GLY A 169 14.83 -4.05 8.05
C GLY A 169 14.48 -3.25 6.78
N LEU A 170 13.42 -2.45 6.83
CA LEU A 170 13.08 -1.53 5.75
C LEU A 170 14.23 -0.55 5.52
N LYS A 171 14.40 -0.12 4.27
CA LYS A 171 15.39 0.89 3.88
C LYS A 171 14.64 2.11 3.36
N VAL A 172 15.00 3.28 3.84
CA VAL A 172 14.50 4.53 3.26
C VAL A 172 14.93 4.59 1.80
N SER A 173 13.99 4.81 0.91
CA SER A 173 14.25 5.04 -0.51
C SER A 173 14.38 6.52 -0.83
N ASP A 174 13.50 7.37 -0.29
CA ASP A 174 13.60 8.83 -0.37
C ASP A 174 12.77 9.49 0.71
N ARG A 175 13.05 10.77 0.97
CA ARG A 175 12.21 11.65 1.80
C ARG A 175 11.89 12.94 1.06
N ALA A 176 10.81 13.60 1.43
CA ALA A 176 10.44 14.89 0.90
C ALA A 176 10.10 15.91 2.00
N ALA A 177 10.94 16.94 2.11
CA ALA A 177 10.69 18.18 2.86
C ALA A 177 10.17 17.97 4.30
N GLY A 178 10.64 16.93 5.01
CA GLY A 178 10.16 16.59 6.36
C GLY A 178 8.68 16.20 6.43
N LYS A 179 8.04 15.94 5.29
CA LYS A 179 6.61 15.64 5.18
C LYS A 179 6.32 14.17 4.93
N VAL A 180 7.16 13.52 4.16
CA VAL A 180 6.96 12.10 3.80
C VAL A 180 8.29 11.35 3.79
N SER A 181 8.25 10.10 4.24
CA SER A 181 9.32 9.12 4.09
C SER A 181 8.80 7.90 3.35
N PHE A 182 9.52 7.48 2.32
CA PHE A 182 9.27 6.27 1.57
C PHE A 182 10.27 5.18 1.92
N MET A 183 9.81 3.94 2.04
CA MET A 183 10.64 2.81 2.46
C MET A 183 10.38 1.59 1.58
N ALA A 184 11.46 0.88 1.26
CA ALA A 184 11.44 -0.36 0.52
C ALA A 184 11.94 -1.53 1.40
N GLY A 185 11.37 -2.71 1.19
CA GLY A 185 11.84 -3.97 1.75
C GLY A 185 12.65 -4.80 0.75
N GLY A 186 13.26 -5.88 1.22
CA GLY A 186 13.97 -6.84 0.37
C GLY A 186 15.34 -6.39 -0.12
N SER A 187 15.83 -7.10 -1.13
CA SER A 187 17.11 -6.89 -1.78
C SER A 187 16.97 -7.05 -3.29
N GLY A 188 18.01 -6.64 -4.04
CA GLY A 188 17.99 -6.66 -5.50
C GLY A 188 17.12 -5.55 -6.10
N VAL A 189 16.59 -5.80 -7.29
CA VAL A 189 15.69 -4.84 -7.97
C VAL A 189 14.28 -4.97 -7.40
N ARG A 190 13.70 -3.85 -6.96
CA ARG A 190 12.41 -3.77 -6.29
C ARG A 190 11.72 -2.44 -6.53
N ASP A 191 10.46 -2.34 -6.15
CA ASP A 191 9.73 -1.05 -6.18
C ASP A 191 10.46 0.00 -5.34
N HIS A 192 10.36 1.25 -5.77
CA HIS A 192 10.91 2.39 -5.03
C HIS A 192 10.44 2.37 -3.57
N HIS A 193 9.18 2.05 -3.33
CA HIS A 193 8.67 1.86 -1.98
C HIS A 193 7.51 0.85 -1.93
N CYS A 194 7.35 0.22 -0.77
CA CYS A 194 6.18 -0.58 -0.42
C CYS A 194 5.44 -0.03 0.79
N PHE A 195 6.07 0.89 1.53
CA PHE A 195 5.50 1.51 2.71
C PHE A 195 5.99 2.94 2.84
N GLY A 196 5.15 3.83 3.39
CA GLY A 196 5.54 5.20 3.65
C GLY A 196 4.84 5.81 4.85
N LEU A 197 5.45 6.89 5.35
CA LEU A 197 4.99 7.66 6.50
C LEU A 197 4.77 9.10 6.08
N ILE A 198 3.64 9.66 6.48
CA ILE A 198 3.34 11.09 6.32
C ILE A 198 3.35 11.75 7.68
N ASN A 199 4.16 12.77 7.82
CA ASN A 199 4.20 13.60 9.01
C ASN A 199 2.86 14.32 9.19
N SER A 200 2.22 14.13 10.34
CA SER A 200 0.89 14.66 10.64
C SER A 200 0.73 14.93 12.13
N THR A 201 -0.36 15.58 12.49
CA THR A 201 -0.77 15.78 13.89
C THR A 201 -1.51 14.58 14.49
N HIS A 202 -1.82 13.59 13.67
CA HIS A 202 -2.54 12.37 14.07
C HIS A 202 -1.87 11.14 13.46
N ARG A 203 -2.29 9.97 13.93
CA ARG A 203 -1.88 8.68 13.41
C ARG A 203 -3.06 8.00 12.72
N GLY A 204 -2.81 7.30 11.61
CA GLY A 204 -3.86 6.54 10.95
C GLY A 204 -3.52 6.12 9.53
N PHE A 205 -4.46 5.43 8.90
CA PHE A 205 -4.36 5.00 7.52
C PHE A 205 -4.55 6.18 6.57
N GLN A 206 -3.64 6.39 5.63
CA GLN A 206 -3.78 7.45 4.64
C GLN A 206 -4.28 6.92 3.31
N HIS A 207 -3.56 5.99 2.68
CA HIS A 207 -4.02 5.31 1.47
C HIS A 207 -3.37 3.94 1.30
N SER A 208 -4.01 3.14 0.46
CA SER A 208 -3.41 1.95 -0.15
C SER A 208 -3.39 2.09 -1.66
N SER A 209 -2.38 1.51 -2.28
CA SER A 209 -2.15 1.63 -3.71
C SER A 209 -1.99 0.27 -4.37
N PHE A 210 -2.73 0.08 -5.46
CA PHE A 210 -2.82 -1.18 -6.17
C PHE A 210 -2.34 -1.04 -7.61
N GLN A 211 -1.43 -1.93 -8.01
CA GLN A 211 -0.82 -1.91 -9.32
C GLN A 211 -1.79 -2.38 -10.41
N VAL A 212 -1.82 -1.62 -11.49
CA VAL A 212 -2.41 -1.99 -12.77
C VAL A 212 -1.33 -1.98 -13.88
N ASN A 213 -1.65 -2.44 -15.09
CA ASN A 213 -0.63 -2.68 -16.10
C ASN A 213 -0.21 -1.43 -16.90
N SER A 214 -1.05 -0.40 -16.92
CA SER A 214 -0.81 0.77 -17.80
C SER A 214 -1.60 1.99 -17.38
N VAL A 215 -1.26 3.13 -17.96
CA VAL A 215 -2.04 4.36 -17.85
C VAL A 215 -3.47 4.21 -18.39
N ASP A 216 -3.67 3.38 -19.42
CA ASP A 216 -5.00 3.08 -19.95
C ASP A 216 -5.86 2.39 -18.88
N GLU A 217 -5.29 1.44 -18.16
CA GLU A 217 -5.99 0.76 -17.06
C GLU A 217 -6.28 1.69 -15.88
N ILE A 218 -5.41 2.67 -15.60
CA ILE A 218 -5.71 3.72 -14.63
C ILE A 218 -6.93 4.52 -15.05
N GLY A 219 -6.99 4.96 -16.33
CA GLY A 219 -8.14 5.70 -16.85
C GLY A 219 -9.43 4.89 -16.85
N LEU A 220 -9.36 3.63 -17.25
CA LEU A 220 -10.51 2.71 -17.20
C LEU A 220 -10.97 2.43 -15.76
N GLY A 221 -10.04 2.28 -14.82
CA GLY A 221 -10.35 2.14 -13.40
C GLY A 221 -11.07 3.36 -12.84
N ALA A 222 -10.60 4.57 -13.19
CA ALA A 222 -11.28 5.81 -12.83
C ALA A 222 -12.72 5.83 -13.35
N MET A 223 -12.94 5.48 -14.62
CA MET A 223 -14.28 5.38 -15.21
C MET A 223 -15.13 4.30 -14.52
N GLN A 224 -14.54 3.17 -14.15
CA GLN A 224 -15.21 2.08 -13.44
C GLN A 224 -15.75 2.57 -12.09
N MET A 225 -14.94 3.28 -11.31
CA MET A 225 -15.34 3.87 -10.02
C MET A 225 -16.45 4.91 -10.19
N GLN A 226 -16.32 5.81 -11.18
CA GLN A 226 -17.35 6.82 -11.47
C GLN A 226 -18.69 6.19 -11.87
N LYS A 227 -18.67 5.14 -12.70
CA LYS A 227 -19.88 4.40 -13.10
C LYS A 227 -20.55 3.69 -11.93
N ALA A 228 -19.78 3.27 -10.93
CA ALA A 228 -20.27 2.67 -9.69
C ALA A 228 -20.77 3.73 -8.67
N GLY A 229 -20.68 5.03 -9.01
CA GLY A 229 -21.13 6.13 -8.15
C GLY A 229 -20.07 6.72 -7.23
N PHE A 230 -18.83 6.21 -7.26
CA PHE A 230 -17.71 6.73 -6.46
C PHE A 230 -16.95 7.81 -7.26
N THR A 231 -17.44 9.05 -7.17
CA THR A 231 -17.00 10.17 -8.00
C THR A 231 -15.99 11.10 -7.34
N ASP A 232 -15.78 10.98 -6.02
CA ASP A 232 -14.75 11.76 -5.31
C ASP A 232 -13.37 11.15 -5.55
N GLY A 233 -12.70 11.64 -6.58
CA GLY A 233 -11.40 11.18 -7.01
C GLY A 233 -10.63 12.27 -7.72
N PHE A 234 -9.36 12.02 -8.01
CA PHE A 234 -8.50 12.91 -8.79
C PHE A 234 -7.38 12.15 -9.49
N GLY A 235 -6.87 12.75 -10.54
CA GLY A 235 -5.89 12.19 -11.49
C GLY A 235 -6.53 12.15 -12.89
N ILE A 236 -5.86 11.63 -13.85
CA ILE A 236 -4.58 10.92 -13.82
C ILE A 236 -3.45 11.92 -13.56
N GLY A 237 -2.47 11.53 -12.76
CA GLY A 237 -1.28 12.31 -12.49
C GLY A 237 -0.02 11.45 -12.44
N ARG A 238 1.14 12.11 -12.31
CA ARG A 238 2.44 11.45 -12.11
C ARG A 238 3.11 12.02 -10.88
N HIS A 239 3.57 11.16 -10.00
CA HIS A 239 4.36 11.57 -8.82
C HIS A 239 5.76 12.05 -9.21
N ALA A 240 6.29 13.01 -8.47
CA ALA A 240 7.66 13.48 -8.63
C ALA A 240 8.68 12.47 -8.08
N LEU A 241 8.37 11.86 -6.92
CA LEU A 241 9.15 10.75 -6.36
C LEU A 241 8.52 9.43 -6.75
N ALA A 242 9.34 8.45 -7.07
CA ALA A 242 8.95 7.13 -7.57
C ALA A 242 8.27 7.13 -8.95
N SER A 243 8.06 8.27 -9.59
CA SER A 243 7.57 8.45 -10.98
C SER A 243 6.25 7.77 -11.32
N ASN A 244 5.57 7.09 -10.39
CA ASN A 244 4.36 6.35 -10.72
C ASN A 244 3.22 7.26 -11.17
N LEU A 245 2.52 6.80 -12.21
CA LEU A 245 1.23 7.32 -12.64
C LEU A 245 0.17 6.88 -11.64
N PHE A 246 -0.82 7.72 -11.41
CA PHE A 246 -1.84 7.47 -10.40
C PHE A 246 -3.24 7.97 -10.76
N TYR A 247 -4.26 7.37 -10.14
CA TYR A 247 -5.60 7.92 -9.92
C TYR A 247 -6.07 7.51 -8.53
N TYR A 248 -6.51 8.48 -7.76
CA TYR A 248 -7.05 8.29 -6.42
C TYR A 248 -8.57 8.35 -6.42
N THR A 249 -9.20 7.49 -5.62
CA THR A 249 -10.63 7.56 -5.29
C THR A 249 -10.78 7.55 -3.78
N ARG A 250 -11.69 8.37 -3.26
CA ARG A 250 -11.98 8.41 -1.83
C ARG A 250 -12.91 7.26 -1.46
N ASP A 251 -12.56 6.52 -0.41
CA ASP A 251 -13.43 5.49 0.12
C ASP A 251 -14.59 6.11 0.94
N PRO A 252 -15.65 5.32 1.27
CA PRO A 252 -16.83 5.84 1.96
C PRO A 252 -16.56 6.50 3.32
N TRP A 253 -15.39 6.28 3.91
CA TRP A 253 -14.99 6.83 5.21
C TRP A 253 -13.88 7.88 5.12
N GLY A 254 -13.52 8.29 3.92
CA GLY A 254 -12.67 9.45 3.68
C GLY A 254 -11.19 9.18 3.44
N SER A 255 -10.73 7.92 3.47
CA SER A 255 -9.37 7.58 3.07
C SER A 255 -9.26 7.43 1.56
N TRP A 256 -8.04 7.36 1.06
CA TRP A 256 -7.78 7.19 -0.34
C TRP A 256 -7.44 5.74 -0.71
N ILE A 257 -7.83 5.33 -1.91
CA ILE A 257 -7.32 4.16 -2.60
C ILE A 257 -6.81 4.58 -3.98
N GLU A 258 -5.74 3.97 -4.44
CA GLU A 258 -5.02 4.38 -5.63
C GLU A 258 -4.89 3.22 -6.61
N TYR A 259 -5.19 3.49 -7.90
CA TYR A 259 -4.61 2.72 -9.00
C TYR A 259 -3.28 3.35 -9.37
N TYR A 260 -2.22 2.54 -9.49
CA TYR A 260 -0.92 3.03 -9.95
C TYR A 260 -0.30 2.14 -11.01
N ALA A 261 0.59 2.74 -11.80
CA ALA A 261 1.43 2.06 -12.78
C ALA A 261 2.78 2.78 -12.93
N ASP A 262 3.76 2.12 -13.52
CA ASP A 262 5.04 2.74 -13.94
C ASP A 262 5.85 3.35 -12.78
N MET A 263 5.92 2.63 -11.65
CA MET A 263 6.76 3.03 -10.51
C MET A 263 8.23 2.74 -10.79
N ASP A 264 9.10 3.68 -10.41
CA ASP A 264 10.55 3.49 -10.45
C ASP A 264 10.98 2.24 -9.70
N LYS A 265 11.98 1.56 -10.25
CA LYS A 265 12.65 0.45 -9.60
C LYS A 265 13.99 0.91 -9.05
N ILE A 266 14.30 0.44 -7.86
CA ILE A 266 15.60 0.69 -7.20
C ILE A 266 16.35 -0.62 -7.00
N SER A 267 17.68 -0.52 -7.00
CA SER A 267 18.59 -1.62 -6.69
C SER A 267 19.21 -1.45 -5.31
N ASP A 268 20.06 -2.36 -4.90
CA ASP A 268 20.79 -2.25 -3.64
C ASP A 268 21.84 -1.11 -3.62
N SER A 269 22.18 -0.58 -4.79
CA SER A 269 23.06 0.60 -4.93
C SER A 269 22.31 1.94 -4.85
N TRP A 270 20.97 1.94 -4.73
CA TRP A 270 20.20 3.16 -4.63
C TRP A 270 20.63 3.98 -3.42
N GLN A 271 20.81 5.29 -3.65
CA GLN A 271 21.16 6.24 -2.61
C GLN A 271 19.92 7.10 -2.30
N ALA A 272 19.34 6.89 -1.14
CA ALA A 272 18.22 7.70 -0.66
C ALA A 272 18.61 9.18 -0.59
N LYS A 273 17.67 10.06 -0.97
CA LYS A 273 17.84 11.51 -0.89
C LYS A 273 16.73 12.12 -0.03
N ASP A 274 17.09 13.23 0.58
CA ASP A 274 16.12 14.12 1.24
C ASP A 274 15.88 15.32 0.32
N TRP A 275 14.70 15.39 -0.25
CA TRP A 275 14.32 16.38 -1.24
C TRP A 275 13.67 17.59 -0.54
N ASN A 276 14.49 18.54 -0.11
CA ASN A 276 14.02 19.75 0.59
C ASN A 276 13.34 20.76 -0.33
N GLU A 277 13.66 20.72 -1.63
CA GLU A 277 13.18 21.66 -2.64
C GLU A 277 12.58 20.91 -3.83
N LEU A 278 11.49 20.18 -3.60
CA LEU A 278 10.67 19.73 -4.73
C LEU A 278 9.74 20.88 -5.13
N PRO A 279 9.77 21.32 -6.40
CA PRO A 279 8.83 22.34 -6.88
C PRO A 279 7.37 21.92 -6.67
N TYR A 280 7.14 20.59 -6.61
CA TYR A 280 5.84 19.98 -6.32
C TYR A 280 6.07 18.74 -5.43
N VAL A 281 5.67 18.82 -4.17
CA VAL A 281 5.91 17.72 -3.19
C VAL A 281 5.17 16.44 -3.54
N TRP A 282 4.09 16.51 -4.32
CA TRP A 282 3.25 15.37 -4.63
C TRP A 282 3.19 15.01 -6.11
N PRO A 283 2.45 15.69 -6.98
CA PRO A 283 2.48 15.34 -8.39
C PRO A 283 3.55 16.15 -9.13
N GLN A 284 4.25 15.51 -10.04
CA GLN A 284 4.96 16.22 -11.09
C GLN A 284 3.94 16.94 -11.99
N TRP A 285 2.81 16.30 -12.24
CA TRP A 285 1.63 16.88 -12.86
C TRP A 285 0.37 16.11 -12.48
N ALA A 286 -0.75 16.82 -12.29
CA ALA A 286 -2.09 16.28 -12.12
C ALA A 286 -3.12 17.39 -12.35
N PRO A 287 -3.98 17.29 -13.36
CA PRO A 287 -4.89 18.36 -13.75
C PRO A 287 -5.85 18.86 -12.66
N GLU A 288 -6.30 17.96 -11.80
CA GLU A 288 -7.30 18.25 -10.75
C GLU A 288 -6.76 18.27 -9.33
N PHE A 289 -5.42 18.33 -9.18
CA PHE A 289 -4.79 18.26 -7.86
C PHE A 289 -5.06 19.48 -6.99
N TRP A 290 -5.18 20.66 -7.61
CA TRP A 290 -5.35 21.93 -6.91
C TRP A 290 -6.74 22.00 -6.25
N GLY A 291 -6.76 21.98 -4.92
CA GLY A 291 -7.98 22.03 -4.11
C GLY A 291 -8.46 20.70 -3.51
N LYS A 292 -7.80 19.58 -3.79
CA LYS A 292 -8.06 18.32 -3.08
C LYS A 292 -7.19 18.22 -1.83
N GLU A 293 -7.83 18.13 -0.67
CA GLU A 293 -7.13 17.94 0.59
C GLU A 293 -6.67 16.48 0.74
N MET A 294 -5.43 16.21 0.34
CA MET A 294 -4.79 14.90 0.55
C MET A 294 -4.61 14.54 2.04
N ASN A 295 -4.64 15.56 2.91
CA ASN A 295 -4.44 15.42 4.34
C ASN A 295 -5.74 15.19 5.13
N ALA A 296 -6.89 15.29 4.48
CA ALA A 296 -8.17 15.06 5.12
C ALA A 296 -8.49 13.56 5.16
N ASN A 297 -7.81 12.82 6.01
CA ASN A 297 -8.45 11.68 6.60
C ASN A 297 -9.41 12.19 7.64
N HIS A 298 -10.67 12.06 7.39
CA HIS A 298 -11.70 12.19 8.41
C HIS A 298 -11.78 10.89 9.24
N GLU A 299 -10.65 10.37 9.68
CA GLU A 299 -10.61 9.60 10.91
C GLU A 299 -10.96 10.63 11.99
N ARG A 300 -12.25 10.90 12.11
CA ARG A 300 -12.78 11.78 13.12
C ARG A 300 -12.41 11.21 14.47
N LYS A 301 -11.92 12.10 15.30
CA LYS A 301 -11.59 11.92 16.72
C LYS A 301 -12.64 11.13 17.47
#